data_6a6567a6a1ee0744c099f9734161f6a3
#
_entry.id   6a6567a6a1ee0744c099f9734161f6a3
#
_cell.length_a   1.000
_cell.length_b   1.000
_cell.length_c   1.000
_cell.angle_alpha   90.00
_cell.angle_beta   90.00
_cell.angle_gamma   90.00
#
_symmetry.space_group_name_H-M   'P 1'
#
loop_
_entity.id
_entity.type
_entity.pdbx_description
1 polymer ?
#
loop_
_entity_poly.entity_id
_entity_poly.type
_entity_poly.pdbx_seq_one_letter_code
_entity_poly.pdbx_strand_id
1 'polypeptide(L)'
;MSSPTSSPMPLATPDAAQLMTLLFTYNQWANRRTLGVCEGLTSEQFTRALGSSFSSVRDTLAHIYGAERVWRERFDGRSPTALPAGTEFPDWAAVRTGLEEIDAALLQYVAGLRAADLDRVIEFSTVAGKRTSGPLWSMLQHVANHSTYHRGQITTLLRQLGAKPTSTDLIAFYRERTASAPA
;
A
#
# COMPACT_ATOMS: atom_id res chain seq x y z
N MET A 1 -42.41 6.56 -28.13
CA MET A 1 -41.97 5.27 -27.56
C MET A 1 -40.69 5.55 -26.78
N SER A 2 -40.82 5.68 -25.45
CA SER A 2 -39.68 5.97 -24.58
C SER A 2 -39.02 4.64 -24.21
N SER A 3 -37.72 4.50 -24.53
CA SER A 3 -36.93 3.35 -24.17
C SER A 3 -36.79 3.27 -22.63
N PRO A 4 -36.93 2.11 -22.03
CA PRO A 4 -36.70 1.97 -20.59
C PRO A 4 -35.22 2.20 -20.29
N THR A 5 -34.92 3.22 -19.48
CA THR A 5 -33.60 3.40 -18.87
C THR A 5 -33.36 2.22 -17.90
N SER A 6 -32.56 1.28 -18.34
CA SER A 6 -32.05 0.20 -17.47
C SER A 6 -31.27 0.82 -16.33
N SER A 7 -31.80 0.76 -15.11
CA SER A 7 -31.02 1.10 -13.91
C SER A 7 -29.88 0.12 -13.79
N PRO A 8 -28.65 0.58 -13.51
CA PRO A 8 -27.54 -0.34 -13.29
C PRO A 8 -27.86 -1.27 -12.11
N MET A 9 -27.66 -2.57 -12.29
CA MET A 9 -27.80 -3.54 -11.20
C MET A 9 -26.88 -3.15 -10.05
N PRO A 10 -27.39 -3.16 -8.81
CA PRO A 10 -26.53 -2.89 -7.66
C PRO A 10 -25.43 -3.96 -7.60
N LEU A 11 -24.17 -3.52 -7.53
CA LEU A 11 -23.05 -4.42 -7.27
C LEU A 11 -23.31 -5.13 -5.93
N ALA A 12 -23.22 -6.47 -5.91
CA ALA A 12 -23.35 -7.22 -4.67
C ALA A 12 -22.35 -6.68 -3.64
N THR A 13 -22.80 -6.57 -2.39
CA THR A 13 -21.93 -6.16 -1.28
C THR A 13 -20.79 -7.17 -1.15
N PRO A 14 -19.51 -6.75 -1.22
CA PRO A 14 -18.39 -7.66 -1.07
C PRO A 14 -18.39 -8.30 0.32
N ASP A 15 -18.03 -9.58 0.41
CA ASP A 15 -17.74 -10.22 1.69
C ASP A 15 -16.43 -9.69 2.31
N ALA A 16 -16.10 -10.12 3.53
CA ALA A 16 -14.93 -9.63 4.25
C ALA A 16 -13.61 -9.94 3.51
N ALA A 17 -13.46 -11.09 2.87
CA ALA A 17 -12.25 -11.44 2.10
C ALA A 17 -12.14 -10.60 0.82
N GLN A 18 -13.25 -10.39 0.15
CA GLN A 18 -13.32 -9.50 -1.02
C GLN A 18 -13.00 -8.05 -0.65
N LEU A 19 -13.44 -7.57 0.54
CA LEU A 19 -13.07 -6.24 1.03
C LEU A 19 -11.56 -6.13 1.29
N MET A 20 -10.90 -7.17 1.82
CA MET A 20 -9.44 -7.18 1.96
C MET A 20 -8.75 -7.15 0.60
N THR A 21 -9.22 -7.92 -0.37
CA THR A 21 -8.69 -7.88 -1.74
C THR A 21 -8.84 -6.49 -2.37
N LEU A 22 -9.97 -5.83 -2.20
CA LEU A 22 -10.19 -4.46 -2.66
C LEU A 22 -9.25 -3.47 -1.97
N LEU A 23 -9.03 -3.63 -0.68
CA LEU A 23 -8.13 -2.77 0.10
C LEU A 23 -6.68 -2.86 -0.41
N PHE A 24 -6.19 -4.06 -0.72
CA PHE A 24 -4.85 -4.25 -1.26
C PHE A 24 -4.75 -3.86 -2.76
N THR A 25 -5.83 -4.01 -3.52
CA THR A 25 -5.91 -3.44 -4.88
C THR A 25 -5.79 -1.91 -4.83
N TYR A 26 -6.47 -1.27 -3.88
CA TYR A 26 -6.32 0.17 -3.63
C TYR A 26 -4.88 0.50 -3.21
N ASN A 27 -4.27 -0.26 -2.30
CA ASN A 27 -2.90 -0.01 -1.84
C ASN A 27 -1.91 -0.01 -3.01
N GLN A 28 -1.96 -1.03 -3.86
CA GLN A 28 -1.15 -1.13 -5.06
C GLN A 28 -1.40 0.03 -6.04
N TRP A 29 -2.67 0.40 -6.29
CA TRP A 29 -3.02 1.55 -7.13
C TRP A 29 -2.43 2.85 -6.58
N ALA A 30 -2.53 3.07 -5.27
CA ALA A 30 -2.02 4.27 -4.62
C ALA A 30 -0.48 4.32 -4.61
N ASN A 31 0.20 3.18 -4.40
CA ASN A 31 1.65 3.08 -4.50
C ASN A 31 2.13 3.41 -5.92
N ARG A 32 1.51 2.85 -6.95
CA ARG A 32 1.83 3.15 -8.37
C ARG A 32 1.68 4.63 -8.70
N ARG A 33 0.61 5.28 -8.24
CA ARG A 33 0.39 6.72 -8.46
C ARG A 33 1.45 7.56 -7.77
N THR A 34 1.84 7.20 -6.57
CA THR A 34 2.93 7.89 -5.83
C THR A 34 4.26 7.72 -6.55
N LEU A 35 4.59 6.50 -6.95
CA LEU A 35 5.82 6.18 -7.70
C LEU A 35 5.89 6.93 -9.03
N GLY A 36 4.78 7.03 -9.76
CA GLY A 36 4.73 7.78 -11.02
C GLY A 36 5.08 9.27 -10.88
N VAL A 37 4.79 9.89 -9.74
CA VAL A 37 5.26 11.27 -9.46
C VAL A 37 6.74 11.28 -9.10
N CYS A 38 7.21 10.29 -8.36
CA CYS A 38 8.62 10.19 -7.93
C CYS A 38 9.58 9.98 -9.12
N GLU A 39 9.11 9.37 -10.21
CA GLU A 39 9.88 9.19 -11.46
C GLU A 39 10.40 10.52 -12.04
N GLY A 40 9.66 11.61 -11.84
CA GLY A 40 10.06 12.96 -12.29
C GLY A 40 11.07 13.67 -11.40
N LEU A 41 11.48 13.08 -10.27
CA LEU A 41 12.46 13.67 -9.37
C LEU A 41 13.89 13.41 -9.85
N THR A 42 14.76 14.42 -9.66
CA THR A 42 16.21 14.17 -9.78
C THR A 42 16.69 13.29 -8.61
N SER A 43 17.86 12.65 -8.78
CA SER A 43 18.46 11.83 -7.70
C SER A 43 18.70 12.67 -6.43
N GLU A 44 19.09 13.94 -6.58
CA GLU A 44 19.24 14.86 -5.46
C GLU A 44 17.91 15.13 -4.76
N GLN A 45 16.84 15.42 -5.50
CA GLN A 45 15.51 15.64 -4.94
C GLN A 45 14.99 14.39 -4.22
N PHE A 46 15.22 13.22 -4.81
CA PHE A 46 14.75 11.93 -4.26
C PHE A 46 15.37 11.61 -2.89
N THR A 47 16.64 11.99 -2.69
CA THR A 47 17.40 11.72 -1.45
C THR A 47 17.52 12.91 -0.51
N ARG A 48 17.02 14.09 -0.90
CA ARG A 48 17.13 15.33 -0.11
C ARG A 48 16.42 15.21 1.23
N ALA A 49 17.14 15.56 2.31
CA ALA A 49 16.57 15.62 3.63
C ALA A 49 15.62 16.83 3.77
N LEU A 50 14.38 16.60 4.20
CA LEU A 50 13.30 17.57 4.25
C LEU A 50 12.61 17.66 5.63
N GLY A 51 13.23 17.07 6.68
CA GLY A 51 12.76 17.23 8.06
C GLY A 51 11.43 16.52 8.36
N SER A 52 11.15 15.38 7.70
CA SER A 52 10.00 14.51 7.98
C SER A 52 10.41 13.35 8.91
N SER A 53 9.44 12.50 9.32
CA SER A 53 9.68 11.31 10.14
C SER A 53 10.73 10.36 9.52
N PHE A 54 10.77 10.30 8.20
CA PHE A 54 11.86 9.75 7.40
C PHE A 54 12.47 10.88 6.60
N SER A 55 13.79 10.91 6.49
CA SER A 55 14.51 12.09 6.01
C SER A 55 14.10 12.55 4.61
N SER A 56 13.80 11.62 3.70
CA SER A 56 13.59 11.88 2.28
C SER A 56 12.42 11.10 1.69
N VAL A 57 12.09 11.40 0.43
CA VAL A 57 11.14 10.60 -0.36
C VAL A 57 11.62 9.14 -0.45
N ARG A 58 12.93 8.93 -0.74
CA ARG A 58 13.54 7.60 -0.78
C ARG A 58 13.33 6.85 0.53
N ASP A 59 13.68 7.46 1.65
CA ASP A 59 13.64 6.78 2.95
C ASP A 59 12.21 6.47 3.37
N THR A 60 11.25 7.32 3.01
CA THR A 60 9.83 7.08 3.27
C THR A 60 9.28 5.93 2.42
N LEU A 61 9.64 5.87 1.11
CA LEU A 61 9.25 4.76 0.24
C LEU A 61 9.90 3.44 0.68
N ALA A 62 11.19 3.47 1.05
CA ALA A 62 11.89 2.30 1.59
C ALA A 62 11.23 1.78 2.88
N HIS A 63 10.72 2.70 3.72
CA HIS A 63 9.97 2.33 4.91
C HIS A 63 8.62 1.67 4.58
N ILE A 64 7.86 2.19 3.60
CA ILE A 64 6.63 1.55 3.14
C ILE A 64 6.93 0.12 2.66
N TYR A 65 7.90 -0.03 1.75
CA TYR A 65 8.33 -1.34 1.27
C TYR A 65 8.73 -2.28 2.40
N GLY A 66 9.59 -1.81 3.32
CA GLY A 66 10.08 -2.61 4.42
C GLY A 66 8.98 -3.08 5.36
N ALA A 67 8.01 -2.19 5.66
CA ALA A 67 6.86 -2.54 6.49
C ALA A 67 5.97 -3.58 5.80
N GLU A 68 5.63 -3.38 4.52
CA GLU A 68 4.82 -4.33 3.75
C GLU A 68 5.50 -5.70 3.65
N ARG A 69 6.83 -5.74 3.40
CA ARG A 69 7.62 -6.98 3.37
C ARG A 69 7.60 -7.69 4.73
N VAL A 70 7.88 -6.97 5.81
CA VAL A 70 7.89 -7.55 7.16
C VAL A 70 6.53 -8.16 7.52
N TRP A 71 5.44 -7.47 7.17
CA TRP A 71 4.10 -7.99 7.41
C TRP A 71 3.78 -9.20 6.55
N ARG A 72 4.16 -9.17 5.27
CA ARG A 72 3.99 -10.34 4.40
C ARG A 72 4.72 -11.57 4.95
N GLU A 73 5.94 -11.39 5.47
CA GLU A 73 6.70 -12.47 6.10
C GLU A 73 6.05 -12.95 7.40
N ARG A 74 5.48 -12.05 8.22
CA ARG A 74 4.73 -12.42 9.43
C ARG A 74 3.49 -13.25 9.11
N PHE A 75 2.81 -12.99 8.01
CA PHE A 75 1.69 -13.80 7.57
C PHE A 75 2.11 -15.23 7.20
N ASP A 76 3.37 -15.45 6.85
CA ASP A 76 3.97 -16.77 6.62
C ASP A 76 4.61 -17.36 7.91
N GLY A 77 4.40 -16.75 9.08
CA GLY A 77 4.94 -17.24 10.35
C GLY A 77 6.40 -16.87 10.63
N ARG A 78 7.03 -16.02 9.81
CA ARG A 78 8.36 -15.48 10.07
C ARG A 78 8.29 -14.19 10.88
N SER A 79 9.36 -13.84 11.59
CA SER A 79 9.44 -12.60 12.37
C SER A 79 10.75 -11.87 12.08
N PRO A 80 10.82 -11.10 10.98
CA PRO A 80 12.00 -10.30 10.68
C PRO A 80 12.34 -9.31 11.80
N THR A 81 13.64 -9.13 12.06
CA THR A 81 14.15 -8.30 13.13
C THR A 81 14.58 -6.90 12.68
N ALA A 82 14.57 -6.62 11.38
CA ALA A 82 14.93 -5.33 10.80
C ALA A 82 14.11 -4.99 9.57
N LEU A 83 13.96 -3.71 9.31
CA LEU A 83 13.51 -3.16 8.04
C LEU A 83 14.74 -2.72 7.24
N PRO A 84 14.67 -2.74 5.89
CA PRO A 84 15.74 -2.21 5.06
C PRO A 84 15.90 -0.71 5.30
N ALA A 85 17.16 -0.24 5.29
CA ALA A 85 17.45 1.18 5.31
C ALA A 85 17.23 1.80 3.91
N GLY A 86 16.88 3.09 3.84
CA GLY A 86 16.75 3.80 2.57
C GLY A 86 18.01 3.74 1.71
N THR A 87 19.18 3.69 2.35
CA THR A 87 20.49 3.59 1.68
C THR A 87 20.72 2.28 0.93
N GLU A 88 19.92 1.23 1.18
CA GLU A 88 19.95 -0.02 0.42
C GLU A 88 19.34 0.15 -0.99
N PHE A 89 18.64 1.26 -1.24
CA PHE A 89 18.04 1.60 -2.52
C PHE A 89 18.85 2.73 -3.17
N PRO A 90 19.69 2.43 -4.17
CA PRO A 90 20.56 3.44 -4.79
C PRO A 90 19.77 4.51 -5.53
N ASP A 91 18.61 4.17 -6.08
CA ASP A 91 17.76 5.05 -6.85
C ASP A 91 16.26 4.71 -6.69
N TRP A 92 15.42 5.50 -7.35
CA TRP A 92 13.97 5.31 -7.31
C TRP A 92 13.53 4.01 -8.01
N ALA A 93 14.26 3.56 -9.03
CA ALA A 93 13.92 2.36 -9.77
C ALA A 93 14.06 1.10 -8.89
N ALA A 94 15.08 1.06 -8.03
CA ALA A 94 15.27 -0.02 -7.07
C ALA A 94 14.10 -0.07 -6.05
N VAL A 95 13.68 1.09 -5.52
CA VAL A 95 12.52 1.17 -4.62
C VAL A 95 11.23 0.78 -5.33
N ARG A 96 11.05 1.23 -6.56
CA ARG A 96 9.89 0.88 -7.40
C ARG A 96 9.78 -0.62 -7.59
N THR A 97 10.87 -1.27 -8.01
CA THR A 97 10.89 -2.72 -8.21
C THR A 97 10.49 -3.46 -6.93
N GLY A 98 11.08 -3.10 -5.79
CA GLY A 98 10.73 -3.71 -4.50
C GLY A 98 9.26 -3.51 -4.14
N LEU A 99 8.71 -2.30 -4.32
CA LEU A 99 7.30 -2.02 -4.03
C LEU A 99 6.35 -2.76 -4.98
N GLU A 100 6.65 -2.83 -6.28
CA GLU A 100 5.83 -3.57 -7.24
C GLU A 100 5.80 -5.07 -6.93
N GLU A 101 6.94 -5.64 -6.52
CA GLU A 101 7.04 -7.06 -6.12
C GLU A 101 6.25 -7.36 -4.84
N ILE A 102 6.40 -6.52 -3.80
CA ILE A 102 5.69 -6.76 -2.54
C ILE A 102 4.20 -6.49 -2.66
N ASP A 103 3.77 -5.48 -3.43
CA ASP A 103 2.37 -5.24 -3.76
C ASP A 103 1.73 -6.46 -4.44
N ALA A 104 2.42 -7.06 -5.41
CA ALA A 104 1.95 -8.26 -6.09
C ALA A 104 1.84 -9.45 -5.12
N ALA A 105 2.85 -9.66 -4.26
CA ALA A 105 2.86 -10.74 -3.28
C ALA A 105 1.75 -10.59 -2.22
N LEU A 106 1.49 -9.37 -1.74
CA LEU A 106 0.41 -9.09 -0.80
C LEU A 106 -0.96 -9.28 -1.47
N LEU A 107 -1.14 -8.79 -2.69
CA LEU A 107 -2.38 -8.96 -3.43
C LEU A 107 -2.68 -10.45 -3.71
N GLN A 108 -1.66 -11.21 -4.12
CA GLN A 108 -1.79 -12.67 -4.28
C GLN A 108 -2.18 -13.35 -2.96
N TYR A 109 -1.56 -12.95 -1.85
CA TYR A 109 -1.88 -13.52 -0.54
C TYR A 109 -3.33 -13.28 -0.15
N VAL A 110 -3.82 -12.04 -0.23
CA VAL A 110 -5.21 -11.72 0.17
C VAL A 110 -6.23 -12.32 -0.79
N ALA A 111 -5.93 -12.44 -2.08
CA ALA A 111 -6.81 -13.08 -3.06
C ALA A 111 -7.00 -14.58 -2.80
N GLY A 112 -6.08 -15.23 -2.10
CA GLY A 112 -6.19 -16.63 -1.69
C GLY A 112 -6.96 -16.86 -0.38
N LEU A 113 -7.39 -15.81 0.32
CA LEU A 113 -8.08 -15.93 1.61
C LEU A 113 -9.58 -16.09 1.42
N ARG A 114 -10.17 -16.91 2.29
CA ARG A 114 -11.63 -16.99 2.51
C ARG A 114 -11.99 -16.13 3.73
N ALA A 115 -13.24 -15.75 3.87
CA ALA A 115 -13.72 -14.97 5.02
C ALA A 115 -13.35 -15.63 6.37
N ALA A 116 -13.45 -16.96 6.47
CA ALA A 116 -13.09 -17.69 7.69
C ALA A 116 -11.58 -17.64 8.04
N ASP A 117 -10.71 -17.38 7.08
CA ASP A 117 -9.28 -17.31 7.31
C ASP A 117 -8.87 -15.98 8.00
N LEU A 118 -9.74 -14.97 7.96
CA LEU A 118 -9.47 -13.63 8.50
C LEU A 118 -9.40 -13.60 10.03
N ASP A 119 -10.10 -14.49 10.71
CA ASP A 119 -10.09 -14.59 12.17
C ASP A 119 -8.87 -15.36 12.71
N ARG A 120 -8.06 -15.95 11.82
CA ARG A 120 -6.84 -16.66 12.21
C ARG A 120 -5.92 -15.74 13.00
N VAL A 121 -5.49 -16.19 14.18
CA VAL A 121 -4.54 -15.47 15.01
C VAL A 121 -3.13 -15.65 14.45
N ILE A 122 -2.47 -14.54 14.18
CA ILE A 122 -1.05 -14.48 13.77
C ILE A 122 -0.23 -14.10 15.00
N GLU A 123 0.71 -14.97 15.35
CA GLU A 123 1.72 -14.69 16.39
C GLU A 123 3.01 -14.23 15.71
N PHE A 124 3.63 -13.19 16.23
CA PHE A 124 4.90 -12.67 15.71
C PHE A 124 5.69 -11.94 16.80
N SER A 125 6.97 -11.71 16.52
CA SER A 125 7.79 -10.78 17.29
C SER A 125 7.88 -9.44 16.56
N THR A 126 7.76 -8.34 17.31
CA THR A 126 8.05 -7.00 16.78
C THR A 126 9.54 -6.88 16.45
N VAL A 127 9.94 -5.85 15.70
CA VAL A 127 11.36 -5.54 15.43
C VAL A 127 12.14 -5.34 16.74
N ALA A 128 11.48 -4.83 17.79
CA ALA A 128 12.06 -4.69 19.13
C ALA A 128 12.09 -6.01 19.95
N GLY A 129 11.73 -7.16 19.34
CA GLY A 129 11.76 -8.47 19.98
C GLY A 129 10.57 -8.80 20.88
N LYS A 130 9.57 -7.91 21.01
CA LYS A 130 8.38 -8.17 21.83
C LYS A 130 7.44 -9.14 21.11
N ARG A 131 7.09 -10.27 21.75
CA ARG A 131 6.05 -11.18 21.24
C ARG A 131 4.68 -10.55 21.36
N THR A 132 3.88 -10.72 20.32
CA THR A 132 2.49 -10.23 20.24
C THR A 132 1.69 -11.08 19.27
N SER A 133 0.38 -10.92 19.28
CA SER A 133 -0.54 -11.64 18.38
C SER A 133 -1.77 -10.80 18.11
N GLY A 134 -2.50 -11.19 17.09
CA GLY A 134 -3.81 -10.60 16.77
C GLY A 134 -4.44 -11.28 15.57
N PRO A 135 -5.73 -10.99 15.29
CA PRO A 135 -6.41 -11.58 14.16
C PRO A 135 -5.88 -11.01 12.84
N LEU A 136 -5.78 -11.88 11.83
CA LEU A 136 -5.23 -11.53 10.51
C LEU A 136 -5.90 -10.30 9.89
N TRP A 137 -7.23 -10.18 9.99
CA TRP A 137 -7.95 -9.03 9.42
C TRP A 137 -7.44 -7.68 9.94
N SER A 138 -7.12 -7.58 11.23
CA SER A 138 -6.64 -6.31 11.82
C SER A 138 -5.24 -5.95 11.33
N MET A 139 -4.40 -6.95 11.09
CA MET A 139 -3.05 -6.75 10.57
C MET A 139 -3.07 -6.36 9.09
N LEU A 140 -3.96 -6.97 8.30
CA LEU A 140 -4.17 -6.57 6.90
C LEU A 140 -4.62 -5.11 6.80
N GLN A 141 -5.60 -4.71 7.62
CA GLN A 141 -6.01 -3.30 7.69
C GLN A 141 -4.87 -2.38 8.12
N HIS A 142 -4.08 -2.80 9.11
CA HIS A 142 -2.92 -2.04 9.55
C HIS A 142 -1.94 -1.80 8.42
N VAL A 143 -1.59 -2.82 7.61
CA VAL A 143 -0.63 -2.69 6.49
C VAL A 143 -1.10 -1.61 5.51
N ALA A 144 -2.32 -1.69 5.01
CA ALA A 144 -2.84 -0.72 4.05
C ALA A 144 -2.98 0.69 4.65
N ASN A 145 -3.41 0.80 5.91
CA ASN A 145 -3.52 2.07 6.61
C ASN A 145 -2.14 2.69 6.87
N HIS A 146 -1.14 1.89 7.23
CA HIS A 146 0.25 2.31 7.43
C HIS A 146 0.84 2.89 6.14
N SER A 147 0.68 2.21 5.01
CA SER A 147 1.13 2.70 3.71
C SER A 147 0.40 3.99 3.32
N THR A 148 -0.90 4.12 3.62
CA THR A 148 -1.67 5.34 3.39
C THR A 148 -1.14 6.51 4.22
N TYR A 149 -0.82 6.29 5.49
CA TYR A 149 -0.23 7.29 6.37
C TYR A 149 1.09 7.84 5.81
N HIS A 150 1.99 6.95 5.36
CA HIS A 150 3.29 7.35 4.83
C HIS A 150 3.20 7.94 3.42
N ARG A 151 2.26 7.54 2.56
CA ARG A 151 1.98 8.24 1.30
C ARG A 151 1.52 9.69 1.51
N GLY A 152 0.79 9.96 2.59
CA GLY A 152 0.48 11.33 2.99
C GLY A 152 1.73 12.15 3.31
N GLN A 153 2.73 11.58 3.96
CA GLN A 153 4.02 12.23 4.20
C GLN A 153 4.77 12.47 2.89
N ILE A 154 4.84 11.48 1.98
CA ILE A 154 5.45 11.64 0.65
C ILE A 154 4.76 12.77 -0.12
N THR A 155 3.44 12.89 -0.06
CA THR A 155 2.67 13.97 -0.68
C THR A 155 3.18 15.34 -0.22
N THR A 156 3.49 15.50 1.07
CA THR A 156 4.06 16.74 1.62
C THR A 156 5.49 16.98 1.13
N LEU A 157 6.34 15.95 1.16
CA LEU A 157 7.72 16.02 0.67
C LEU A 157 7.77 16.40 -0.82
N LEU A 158 6.92 15.79 -1.65
CA LEU A 158 6.83 16.11 -3.08
C LEU A 158 6.48 17.58 -3.32
N ARG A 159 5.53 18.15 -2.55
CA ARG A 159 5.20 19.60 -2.63
C ARG A 159 6.39 20.48 -2.25
N GLN A 160 7.14 20.13 -1.21
CA GLN A 160 8.34 20.86 -0.81
C GLN A 160 9.44 20.82 -1.87
N LEU A 161 9.46 19.76 -2.70
CA LEU A 161 10.37 19.63 -3.84
C LEU A 161 9.86 20.31 -5.11
N GLY A 162 8.69 20.95 -5.08
CA GLY A 162 8.07 21.60 -6.23
C GLY A 162 7.35 20.63 -7.18
N ALA A 163 7.27 19.35 -6.86
CA ALA A 163 6.51 18.38 -7.62
C ALA A 163 5.00 18.49 -7.32
N LYS A 164 4.16 18.11 -8.29
CA LYS A 164 2.70 18.11 -8.15
C LYS A 164 2.22 16.68 -7.82
N PRO A 165 1.88 16.36 -6.55
CA PRO A 165 1.38 15.04 -6.19
C PRO A 165 0.05 14.75 -6.88
N THR A 166 -0.21 13.47 -7.12
CA THR A 166 -1.52 12.98 -7.54
C THR A 166 -2.33 12.51 -6.32
N SER A 167 -3.66 12.56 -6.41
CA SER A 167 -4.52 12.06 -5.33
C SER A 167 -4.40 10.54 -5.21
N THR A 168 -4.27 10.08 -3.97
CA THR A 168 -4.32 8.66 -3.58
C THR A 168 -5.49 8.37 -2.64
N ASP A 169 -6.49 9.26 -2.60
CA ASP A 169 -7.69 9.07 -1.79
C ASP A 169 -8.45 7.81 -2.20
N LEU A 170 -8.92 7.06 -1.22
CA LEU A 170 -9.69 5.83 -1.43
C LEU A 170 -10.94 6.06 -2.28
N ILE A 171 -11.62 7.21 -2.10
CA ILE A 171 -12.80 7.53 -2.91
C ILE A 171 -12.46 7.77 -4.39
N ALA A 172 -11.25 8.28 -4.70
CA ALA A 172 -10.80 8.44 -6.07
C ALA A 172 -10.61 7.07 -6.75
N PHE A 173 -10.03 6.10 -6.04
CA PHE A 173 -9.90 4.73 -6.51
C PHE A 173 -11.27 4.11 -6.84
N TYR A 174 -12.26 4.23 -5.98
CA TYR A 174 -13.58 3.67 -6.24
C TYR A 174 -14.27 4.35 -7.43
N ARG A 175 -14.15 5.67 -7.59
CA ARG A 175 -14.70 6.40 -8.74
C ARG A 175 -14.07 5.97 -10.06
N GLU A 176 -12.75 5.79 -10.11
CA GLU A 176 -12.06 5.29 -11.31
C GLU A 176 -12.53 3.89 -11.68
N ARG A 177 -12.68 3.00 -10.70
CA ARG A 177 -13.19 1.63 -10.94
C ARG A 177 -14.62 1.62 -11.47
N THR A 178 -15.49 2.47 -10.93
CA THR A 178 -16.87 2.57 -11.39
C THR A 178 -16.95 3.11 -12.82
N ALA A 179 -16.09 4.07 -13.16
CA ALA A 179 -16.05 4.63 -14.52
C ALA A 179 -15.46 3.64 -15.56
N SER A 180 -14.67 2.66 -15.13
CA SER A 180 -14.02 1.66 -15.99
C SER A 180 -14.81 0.36 -16.12
N ALA A 181 -15.92 0.21 -15.39
CA ALA A 181 -16.79 -0.96 -15.49
C ALA A 181 -17.54 -0.92 -16.83
N PRO A 182 -17.53 -1.99 -17.64
CA PRO A 182 -18.34 -2.05 -18.85
C PRO A 182 -19.82 -1.96 -18.47
N ALA A 183 -20.57 -1.18 -19.28
CA ALA A 183 -22.02 -1.02 -19.17
C ALA A 183 -22.77 -2.33 -19.48
#